data_3ddc83ca33af870d0adb3410bb464d02
#
_entry.id   3ddc83ca33af870d0adb3410bb464d02
#
_cell.length_a   1.000
_cell.length_b   1.000
_cell.length_c   1.000
_cell.angle_alpha   90.00
_cell.angle_beta   90.00
_cell.angle_gamma   90.00
#
_symmetry.space_group_name_H-M   'P 1'
#
loop_
_entity.id
_entity.type
_entity.pdbx_description
1 polymer ?
#
loop_
_entity_poly.entity_id
_entity_poly.type
_entity_poly.pdbx_seq_one_letter_code
_entity_poly.pdbx_strand_id
1 'polypeptide(L)'
;MNAAEKIAHAAERKAFEAMLDSLIRKSQTKDVCTVANDFVNMVQKIHSSVWTPETFEMLHQIANDPDSKWAHYAERLLRECDPYLLRTFLTAAAYEGGFRGFQQARANSEKYDCNIPWIVLRRWTVC
;
A
#
# COMPACT_ATOMS: atom_id res chain seq x y z
N MET A 1 -21.96 -5.67 2.96
CA MET A 1 -21.48 -4.28 3.19
C MET A 1 -22.69 -3.35 3.07
N ASN A 2 -23.01 -2.63 4.11
CA ASN A 2 -24.13 -1.69 4.13
C ASN A 2 -23.76 -0.34 3.47
N ALA A 3 -24.73 0.58 3.32
CA ALA A 3 -24.50 1.86 2.65
C ALA A 3 -23.49 2.75 3.40
N ALA A 4 -23.52 2.74 4.74
CA ALA A 4 -22.60 3.51 5.56
C ALA A 4 -21.15 3.00 5.42
N GLU A 5 -20.94 1.70 5.40
CA GLU A 5 -19.63 1.09 5.16
C GLU A 5 -19.09 1.41 3.76
N LYS A 6 -19.95 1.44 2.74
CA LYS A 6 -19.55 1.84 1.38
C LYS A 6 -19.09 3.28 1.32
N ILE A 7 -19.79 4.18 2.02
CA ILE A 7 -19.44 5.60 2.08
C ILE A 7 -18.12 5.79 2.82
N ALA A 8 -17.95 5.13 3.97
CA ALA A 8 -16.72 5.18 4.74
C ALA A 8 -15.52 4.67 3.92
N HIS A 9 -15.69 3.55 3.24
CA HIS A 9 -14.65 3.00 2.37
C HIS A 9 -14.30 3.93 1.22
N ALA A 10 -15.29 4.54 0.57
CA ALA A 10 -15.04 5.48 -0.51
C ALA A 10 -14.28 6.73 0.00
N ALA A 11 -14.58 7.20 1.19
CA ALA A 11 -13.88 8.32 1.82
C ALA A 11 -12.44 7.96 2.18
N GLU A 12 -12.21 6.81 2.78
CA GLU A 12 -10.85 6.31 3.09
C GLU A 12 -10.00 6.14 1.82
N ARG A 13 -10.58 5.55 0.78
CA ARG A 13 -9.90 5.38 -0.50
C ARG A 13 -9.47 6.72 -1.10
N LYS A 14 -10.37 7.70 -1.11
CA LYS A 14 -10.05 9.06 -1.58
C LYS A 14 -8.97 9.73 -0.75
N ALA A 15 -8.99 9.56 0.56
CA ALA A 15 -7.94 10.06 1.44
C ALA A 15 -6.58 9.42 1.12
N PHE A 16 -6.56 8.12 0.87
CA PHE A 16 -5.36 7.40 0.46
C PHE A 16 -4.84 7.86 -0.91
N GLU A 17 -5.73 8.06 -1.89
CA GLU A 17 -5.36 8.61 -3.20
C GLU A 17 -4.77 10.01 -3.09
N ALA A 18 -5.35 10.89 -2.27
CA ALA A 18 -4.84 12.24 -2.03
C ALA A 18 -3.46 12.21 -1.36
N MET A 19 -3.24 11.28 -0.43
CA MET A 19 -1.95 11.04 0.20
C MET A 19 -0.90 10.61 -0.83
N LEU A 20 -1.23 9.67 -1.71
CA LEU A 20 -0.33 9.23 -2.79
C LEU A 20 0.01 10.35 -3.75
N ASP A 21 -0.96 11.18 -4.15
CA ASP A 21 -0.72 12.35 -5.00
C ASP A 21 0.25 13.33 -4.35
N SER A 22 0.12 13.56 -3.05
CA SER A 22 1.04 14.39 -2.27
C SER A 22 2.46 13.81 -2.24
N LEU A 23 2.60 12.51 -2.02
CA LEU A 23 3.89 11.82 -2.01
C LEU A 23 4.56 11.80 -3.39
N ILE A 24 3.80 11.57 -4.45
CA ILE A 24 4.30 11.61 -5.82
C ILE A 24 4.80 13.02 -6.17
N ARG A 25 4.09 14.07 -5.76
CA ARG A 25 4.54 15.45 -5.93
C ARG A 25 5.82 15.75 -5.14
N LYS A 26 5.92 15.29 -3.90
CA LYS A 26 7.14 15.43 -3.08
C LYS A 26 8.34 14.74 -3.71
N SER A 27 8.14 13.62 -4.41
CA SER A 27 9.22 12.89 -5.07
C SER A 27 9.91 13.69 -6.18
N GLN A 28 9.29 14.75 -6.68
CA GLN A 28 9.89 15.66 -7.66
C GLN A 28 10.99 16.54 -7.08
N THR A 29 10.96 16.80 -5.76
CA THR A 29 11.87 17.73 -5.08
C THR A 29 12.67 17.08 -3.95
N LYS A 30 12.24 15.92 -3.45
CA LYS A 30 12.88 15.20 -2.35
C LYS A 30 13.39 13.83 -2.81
N ASP A 31 14.37 13.30 -2.07
CA ASP A 31 14.91 11.98 -2.34
C ASP A 31 13.92 10.86 -2.02
N VAL A 32 14.13 9.70 -2.62
CA VAL A 32 13.23 8.54 -2.49
C VAL A 32 13.14 8.04 -1.04
N CYS A 33 14.22 8.11 -0.27
CA CYS A 33 14.23 7.66 1.12
C CYS A 33 13.33 8.52 2.00
N THR A 34 13.35 9.84 1.82
CA THR A 34 12.45 10.77 2.52
C THR A 34 10.99 10.47 2.19
N VAL A 35 10.67 10.29 0.91
CA VAL A 35 9.30 9.97 0.46
C VAL A 35 8.83 8.62 1.00
N ALA A 36 9.69 7.60 0.98
CA ALA A 36 9.38 6.28 1.51
C ALA A 36 9.14 6.30 3.02
N ASN A 37 9.95 7.02 3.78
CA ASN A 37 9.75 7.20 5.23
C ASN A 37 8.46 7.95 5.54
N ASP A 38 8.14 9.00 4.80
CA ASP A 38 6.87 9.72 4.94
C ASP A 38 5.67 8.80 4.70
N PHE A 39 5.77 7.93 3.69
CA PHE A 39 4.73 6.93 3.41
C PHE A 39 4.55 5.95 4.58
N VAL A 40 5.64 5.34 5.06
CA VAL A 40 5.60 4.39 6.19
C VAL A 40 5.07 5.05 7.45
N ASN A 41 5.51 6.27 7.77
CA ASN A 41 5.02 7.03 8.91
C ASN A 41 3.53 7.32 8.83
N MET A 42 3.04 7.67 7.64
CA MET A 42 1.62 7.95 7.42
C MET A 42 0.75 6.70 7.58
N VAL A 43 1.19 5.57 7.04
CA VAL A 43 0.53 4.28 7.21
C VAL A 43 0.50 3.88 8.69
N GLN A 44 1.60 4.03 9.41
CA GLN A 44 1.69 3.73 10.84
C GLN A 44 0.74 4.59 11.67
N LYS A 45 0.55 5.85 11.30
CA LYS A 45 -0.39 6.76 11.97
C LYS A 45 -1.86 6.39 11.75
N ILE A 46 -2.22 6.04 10.51
CA ILE A 46 -3.61 5.84 10.12
C ILE A 46 -4.05 4.41 10.37
N HIS A 47 -3.16 3.45 10.16
CA HIS A 47 -3.44 2.01 10.22
C HIS A 47 -2.42 1.27 11.10
N SER A 48 -2.22 1.74 12.32
CA SER A 48 -1.25 1.15 13.25
C SER A 48 -1.51 -0.32 13.59
N SER A 49 -2.73 -0.79 13.42
CA SER A 49 -3.14 -2.17 13.71
C SER A 49 -3.03 -3.14 12.52
N VAL A 50 -2.74 -2.64 11.30
CA VAL A 50 -2.69 -3.47 10.10
C VAL A 50 -1.47 -4.38 10.10
N TRP A 51 -0.32 -3.84 10.51
CA TRP A 51 0.94 -4.57 10.56
C TRP A 51 1.52 -4.56 11.99
N THR A 52 2.38 -5.53 12.26
CA THR A 52 3.08 -5.61 13.53
C THR A 52 4.12 -4.49 13.67
N PRO A 53 4.51 -4.10 14.91
CA PRO A 53 5.59 -3.13 15.11
C PRO A 53 6.90 -3.53 14.41
N GLU A 54 7.23 -4.81 14.41
CA GLU A 54 8.42 -5.36 13.74
C GLU A 54 8.37 -5.15 12.23
N THR A 55 7.17 -5.28 11.62
CA THR A 55 6.97 -5.00 10.20
C THR A 55 7.22 -3.53 9.86
N PHE A 56 6.72 -2.62 10.68
CA PHE A 56 6.99 -1.18 10.50
C PHE A 56 8.47 -0.85 10.66
N GLU A 57 9.15 -1.46 11.62
CA GLU A 57 10.60 -1.28 11.81
C GLU A 57 11.39 -1.76 10.60
N MET A 58 11.05 -2.94 10.07
CA MET A 58 11.64 -3.46 8.83
C MET A 58 11.44 -2.53 7.64
N LEU A 59 10.22 -1.99 7.48
CA LEU A 59 9.91 -1.04 6.41
C LEU A 59 10.70 0.26 6.54
N HIS A 60 10.89 0.76 7.77
CA HIS A 60 11.74 1.93 8.02
C HIS A 60 13.21 1.65 7.70
N GLN A 61 13.73 0.47 8.04
CA GLN A 61 15.09 0.08 7.68
C GLN A 61 15.30 0.06 6.16
N ILE A 62 14.35 -0.54 5.43
CA ILE A 62 14.36 -0.55 3.96
C ILE A 62 14.28 0.87 3.38
N ALA A 63 13.39 1.69 3.92
CA ALA A 63 13.19 3.07 3.48
C ALA A 63 14.40 3.98 3.71
N ASN A 64 15.22 3.68 4.73
CA ASN A 64 16.41 4.45 5.07
C ASN A 64 17.70 3.97 4.37
N ASP A 65 17.64 2.90 3.60
CA ASP A 65 18.79 2.38 2.84
C ASP A 65 18.75 2.85 1.39
N PRO A 66 19.49 3.91 1.01
CA PRO A 66 19.49 4.44 -0.35
C PRO A 66 20.13 3.49 -1.37
N ASP A 67 20.94 2.53 -0.94
CA ASP A 67 21.62 1.57 -1.80
C ASP A 67 20.81 0.27 -1.98
N SER A 68 19.64 0.16 -1.33
CA SER A 68 18.78 -1.01 -1.46
C SER A 68 18.19 -1.14 -2.86
N LYS A 69 17.94 -2.36 -3.28
CA LYS A 69 17.21 -2.64 -4.53
C LYS A 69 15.82 -1.98 -4.53
N TRP A 70 15.17 -1.94 -3.38
CA TRP A 70 13.86 -1.33 -3.20
C TRP A 70 13.88 0.19 -3.41
N ALA A 71 14.91 0.88 -2.91
CA ALA A 71 15.11 2.30 -3.15
C ALA A 71 15.31 2.59 -4.64
N HIS A 72 16.11 1.81 -5.34
CA HIS A 72 16.31 1.94 -6.79
C HIS A 72 15.02 1.68 -7.58
N TYR A 73 14.25 0.65 -7.24
CA TYR A 73 12.95 0.39 -7.87
C TYR A 73 11.96 1.52 -7.63
N ALA A 74 11.85 2.00 -6.40
CA ALA A 74 10.95 3.10 -6.06
C ALA A 74 11.33 4.37 -6.82
N GLU A 75 12.62 4.70 -6.91
CA GLU A 75 13.10 5.86 -7.66
C GLU A 75 12.74 5.75 -9.15
N ARG A 76 12.95 4.60 -9.76
CA ARG A 76 12.58 4.36 -11.15
C ARG A 76 11.08 4.49 -11.37
N LEU A 77 10.27 3.88 -10.52
CA LEU A 77 8.81 3.98 -10.62
C LEU A 77 8.34 5.44 -10.53
N LEU A 78 8.91 6.21 -9.60
CA LEU A 78 8.54 7.61 -9.40
C LEU A 78 8.97 8.53 -10.56
N ARG A 79 10.05 8.18 -11.26
CA ARG A 79 10.58 8.98 -12.38
C ARG A 79 10.05 8.55 -13.75
N GLU A 80 9.89 7.24 -13.98
CA GLU A 80 9.58 6.69 -15.30
C GLU A 80 8.09 6.44 -15.52
N CYS A 81 7.31 6.22 -14.46
CA CYS A 81 5.89 5.95 -14.58
C CYS A 81 5.05 7.22 -14.57
N ASP A 82 3.98 7.21 -15.36
CA ASP A 82 2.97 8.26 -15.31
C ASP A 82 2.36 8.36 -13.91
N PRO A 83 2.28 9.57 -13.31
CA PRO A 83 1.77 9.74 -11.94
C PRO A 83 0.35 9.20 -11.73
N TYR A 84 -0.52 9.31 -12.72
CA TYR A 84 -1.89 8.79 -12.65
C TYR A 84 -1.90 7.25 -12.62
N LEU A 85 -1.12 6.60 -13.47
CA LEU A 85 -0.99 5.15 -13.49
C LEU A 85 -0.36 4.63 -12.21
N LEU A 86 0.66 5.30 -11.71
CA LEU A 86 1.32 4.95 -10.44
C LEU A 86 0.35 5.05 -9.26
N ARG A 87 -0.41 6.13 -9.17
CA ARG A 87 -1.45 6.29 -8.15
C ARG A 87 -2.51 5.19 -8.24
N THR A 88 -3.01 4.91 -9.44
CA THR A 88 -4.03 3.88 -9.67
C THR A 88 -3.53 2.51 -9.26
N PHE A 89 -2.32 2.15 -9.65
CA PHE A 89 -1.69 0.89 -9.28
C PHE A 89 -1.47 0.77 -7.76
N LEU A 90 -0.91 1.79 -7.14
CA LEU A 90 -0.65 1.78 -5.69
C LEU A 90 -1.95 1.76 -4.87
N THR A 91 -2.99 2.44 -5.32
CA THR A 91 -4.32 2.36 -4.68
C THR A 91 -4.87 0.94 -4.76
N ALA A 92 -4.80 0.32 -5.92
CA ALA A 92 -5.28 -1.06 -6.09
C ALA A 92 -4.44 -2.08 -5.29
N ALA A 93 -3.11 -2.00 -5.40
CA ALA A 93 -2.23 -2.98 -4.78
C ALA A 93 -2.06 -2.77 -3.28
N ALA A 94 -1.82 -1.54 -2.82
CA ALA A 94 -1.56 -1.27 -1.42
C ALA A 94 -2.84 -1.07 -0.61
N TYR A 95 -3.77 -0.25 -1.07
CA TYR A 95 -4.98 0.02 -0.31
C TYR A 95 -5.99 -1.13 -0.42
N GLU A 96 -6.44 -1.47 -1.62
CA GLU A 96 -7.47 -2.51 -1.80
C GLU A 96 -6.94 -3.91 -1.48
N GLY A 97 -5.73 -4.24 -1.93
CA GLY A 97 -5.11 -5.54 -1.67
C GLY A 97 -4.44 -5.64 -0.30
N GLY A 98 -3.51 -4.74 -0.02
CA GLY A 98 -2.64 -4.82 1.17
C GLY A 98 -3.32 -4.45 2.48
N PHE A 99 -4.20 -3.43 2.49
CA PHE A 99 -4.89 -3.05 3.73
C PHE A 99 -6.25 -3.72 3.83
N ARG A 100 -7.15 -3.37 2.94
CA ARG A 100 -8.55 -3.81 3.03
C ARG A 100 -8.72 -5.30 2.76
N GLY A 101 -8.14 -5.81 1.68
CA GLY A 101 -8.23 -7.22 1.33
C GLY A 101 -7.62 -8.13 2.39
N PHE A 102 -6.52 -7.72 2.97
CA PHE A 102 -5.87 -8.45 4.07
C PHE A 102 -6.74 -8.49 5.34
N GLN A 103 -7.33 -7.36 5.73
CA GLN A 103 -8.24 -7.30 6.88
C GLN A 103 -9.48 -8.16 6.66
N GLN A 104 -10.06 -8.10 5.46
CA GLN A 104 -11.22 -8.90 5.11
C GLN A 104 -10.90 -10.39 5.06
N ALA A 105 -9.75 -10.77 4.53
CA ALA A 105 -9.29 -12.17 4.53
C ALA A 105 -9.11 -12.71 5.96
N ARG A 106 -8.54 -11.93 6.87
CA ARG A 106 -8.42 -12.29 8.29
C ARG A 106 -9.78 -12.47 8.95
N ALA A 107 -10.68 -11.51 8.79
CA ALA A 107 -12.03 -11.60 9.36
C ALA A 107 -12.80 -12.81 8.82
N ASN A 108 -12.67 -13.12 7.53
CA ASN A 108 -13.28 -14.29 6.93
C ASN A 108 -12.63 -15.61 7.39
N SER A 109 -11.31 -15.62 7.59
CA SER A 109 -10.61 -16.80 8.14
C SER A 109 -11.10 -17.14 9.54
N GLU A 110 -11.30 -16.14 10.38
CA GLU A 110 -11.89 -16.32 11.72
C GLU A 110 -13.34 -16.79 11.65
N LYS A 111 -14.14 -16.19 10.77
CA LYS A 111 -15.57 -16.49 10.61
C LYS A 111 -15.83 -17.91 10.12
N TYR A 112 -15.02 -18.40 9.18
CA TYR A 112 -15.21 -19.69 8.53
C TYR A 112 -14.26 -20.78 9.05
N ASP A 113 -13.43 -20.46 10.04
CA ASP A 113 -12.43 -21.37 10.63
C ASP A 113 -11.57 -22.07 9.56
N CYS A 114 -11.13 -21.30 8.58
CA CYS A 114 -10.28 -21.79 7.49
C CYS A 114 -9.28 -20.72 7.05
N ASN A 115 -8.16 -21.16 6.51
CA ASN A 115 -7.15 -20.24 5.99
C ASN A 115 -7.59 -19.71 4.62
N ILE A 116 -7.89 -18.41 4.55
CA ILE A 116 -8.27 -17.74 3.30
C ILE A 116 -7.07 -16.97 2.77
N PRO A 117 -6.57 -17.29 1.56
CA PRO A 117 -5.47 -16.55 0.96
C PRO A 117 -5.94 -15.13 0.58
N TRP A 118 -5.11 -14.12 0.90
CA TRP A 118 -5.39 -12.72 0.55
C TRP A 118 -4.97 -12.36 -0.89
N ILE A 119 -4.10 -13.19 -1.49
CA ILE A 119 -3.72 -13.11 -2.90
C ILE A 119 -3.92 -14.47 -3.56
N VAL A 120 -4.59 -14.48 -4.70
CA VAL A 120 -4.73 -15.66 -5.56
C VAL A 120 -4.13 -15.34 -6.91
N LEU A 121 -3.07 -16.06 -7.26
CA LEU A 121 -2.42 -15.95 -8.57
C LEU A 121 -3.01 -17.04 -9.49
N ARG A 122 -3.68 -16.61 -10.55
CA ARG A 122 -4.16 -17.52 -11.60
C ARG A 122 -3.14 -17.57 -12.73
N ARG A 123 -2.65 -18.76 -13.00
CA ARG A 123 -1.86 -19.00 -14.20
C ARG A 123 -2.81 -19.21 -15.38
N TRP A 124 -2.73 -18.35 -16.36
CA TRP A 124 -3.40 -18.58 -17.63
C TRP A 124 -2.56 -19.58 -18.42
N THR A 125 -3.05 -20.80 -18.54
CA THR A 125 -2.52 -21.74 -19.53
C THR A 125 -3.18 -21.42 -20.86
N VAL A 126 -2.39 -20.84 -21.76
CA VAL A 126 -2.80 -20.75 -23.18
C VAL A 126 -2.59 -22.14 -23.77
N CYS A 127 -3.67 -22.79 -24.09
CA CYS A 127 -3.63 -24.03 -24.89
C CYS A 127 -3.40 -23.69 -26.36
#